data_04ef5eaabe7d4f78771827cfc35bdbd7
#
_entry.id   04ef5eaabe7d4f78771827cfc35bdbd7
#
_cell.length_a   1.000
_cell.length_b   1.000
_cell.length_c   1.000
_cell.angle_alpha   90.00
_cell.angle_beta   90.00
_cell.angle_gamma   90.00
#
_symmetry.space_group_name_H-M   'P 1'
#
loop_
_entity.id
_entity.type
_entity.pdbx_description
1 polymer ?
#
loop_
_entity_poly.entity_id
_entity_poly.type
_entity_poly.pdbx_seq_one_letter_code
_entity_poly.pdbx_strand_id
1 'polypeptide(L)'
;MHETRPALSTSIDNLPVLTEMAGERWGGDFGPLLADLFAAEDISLMRSLDGSVLAFRNADLCALSANRDLGNLPAPLLTEAFEASVGAESNFKRLAANHVFTMNPPSHGPMRKVFARQFMPNKVDRFRPAAINATRQSLAAAYGRDEIDFLTDFSFRLTTGFWGELLGLSQTEVSELNSLVPHVSQAFYFIRTDEQTRLVERLAADYLALVSTGIERSLDAGPPDYLAEMAAEYEKAEVEKPDSLALMLAATLLDGFHTMAFGLTNVVHALLTRPEQWRAVQNDPTLVPNAFHEGLRLAPPAVFTQRYALADVEHAGVSIPKGTPVTMFWLAGNRDPDVFPDPDQYDLARPVAGRTTFGGGVHLCPGRSVAKMVIETALAELTSPRIEVTVTGTADRWVPMSSMHELEHLPISIEPR
;
A
#
# COMPACT_ATOMS: atom_id res chain seq x y z
N MET A 1 15.12 34.73 -36.30
CA MET A 1 14.38 34.19 -35.18
C MET A 1 13.44 33.14 -35.75
N HIS A 2 13.81 31.84 -35.66
CA HIS A 2 12.89 30.77 -35.98
C HIS A 2 12.00 30.54 -34.74
N GLU A 3 10.76 31.00 -34.83
CA GLU A 3 9.72 30.54 -33.91
C GLU A 3 9.58 29.02 -34.14
N THR A 4 10.13 28.23 -33.23
CA THR A 4 9.76 26.79 -33.10
C THR A 4 8.29 26.73 -32.71
N ARG A 5 7.41 26.42 -33.67
CA ARG A 5 6.03 26.05 -33.37
C ARG A 5 6.11 24.93 -32.29
N PRO A 6 5.33 25.04 -31.17
CA PRO A 6 5.24 23.95 -30.24
C PRO A 6 4.75 22.72 -31.02
N ALA A 7 5.43 21.61 -30.88
CA ALA A 7 4.96 20.34 -31.41
C ALA A 7 3.52 20.13 -30.91
N LEU A 8 2.59 19.81 -31.81
CA LEU A 8 1.21 19.49 -31.44
C LEU A 8 1.27 18.29 -30.47
N SER A 9 0.74 18.44 -29.25
CA SER A 9 0.64 17.36 -28.30
C SER A 9 -0.26 16.25 -28.84
N THR A 10 0.09 15.01 -28.58
CA THR A 10 -0.69 13.84 -28.99
C THR A 10 -1.89 13.68 -28.05
N SER A 11 -3.08 13.45 -28.61
CA SER A 11 -4.26 13.07 -27.78
C SER A 11 -4.05 11.72 -27.13
N ILE A 12 -4.60 11.54 -25.92
CA ILE A 12 -4.62 10.24 -25.21
C ILE A 12 -5.27 9.14 -26.05
N ASP A 13 -6.18 9.48 -26.98
CA ASP A 13 -6.83 8.50 -27.87
C ASP A 13 -5.85 7.83 -28.85
N ASN A 14 -4.71 8.45 -29.10
CA ASN A 14 -3.68 7.94 -29.98
C ASN A 14 -2.58 7.14 -29.23
N LEU A 15 -2.69 7.01 -27.90
CA LEU A 15 -1.77 6.18 -27.13
C LEU A 15 -1.97 4.70 -27.44
N PRO A 16 -0.89 3.90 -27.45
CA PRO A 16 -1.00 2.45 -27.54
C PRO A 16 -1.83 1.93 -26.37
N VAL A 17 -2.67 0.93 -26.65
CA VAL A 17 -3.59 0.36 -25.65
C VAL A 17 -2.96 -0.87 -25.03
N LEU A 18 -2.86 -0.88 -23.71
CA LEU A 18 -2.54 -2.08 -22.94
C LEU A 18 -3.82 -2.90 -22.80
N THR A 19 -3.91 -3.98 -23.55
CA THR A 19 -5.08 -4.88 -23.56
C THR A 19 -5.12 -5.87 -22.39
N GLU A 20 -4.00 -5.98 -21.64
CA GLU A 20 -3.75 -7.06 -20.68
C GLU A 20 -4.06 -6.70 -19.23
N MET A 21 -4.44 -5.44 -18.93
CA MET A 21 -4.82 -5.05 -17.54
C MET A 21 -6.03 -5.84 -17.01
N ALA A 22 -6.77 -6.53 -17.88
CA ALA A 22 -7.90 -7.38 -17.53
C ALA A 22 -7.62 -8.89 -17.74
N GLY A 23 -6.37 -9.27 -18.06
CA GLY A 23 -6.00 -10.65 -18.35
C GLY A 23 -5.39 -11.41 -17.17
N GLU A 24 -5.17 -12.71 -17.35
CA GLU A 24 -4.56 -13.61 -16.36
C GLU A 24 -3.14 -13.19 -15.92
N ARG A 25 -2.46 -12.37 -16.70
CA ARG A 25 -1.14 -11.82 -16.36
C ARG A 25 -1.17 -10.76 -15.25
N TRP A 26 -2.32 -10.15 -15.01
CA TRP A 26 -2.45 -9.13 -13.98
C TRP A 26 -2.74 -9.81 -12.63
N GLY A 27 -1.75 -9.85 -11.77
CA GLY A 27 -1.84 -10.44 -10.45
C GLY A 27 -1.12 -11.77 -10.28
N GLY A 28 -0.43 -12.25 -11.36
CA GLY A 28 0.46 -13.40 -11.28
C GLY A 28 1.92 -12.97 -11.30
N ASP A 29 2.72 -13.62 -12.15
CA ASP A 29 4.07 -13.20 -12.47
C ASP A 29 4.03 -11.99 -13.44
N PHE A 30 4.40 -10.83 -12.95
CA PHE A 30 4.48 -9.61 -13.75
C PHE A 30 5.68 -9.58 -14.70
N GLY A 31 6.63 -10.50 -14.58
CA GLY A 31 7.85 -10.51 -15.40
C GLY A 31 7.59 -10.44 -16.91
N PRO A 32 6.75 -11.30 -17.48
CA PRO A 32 6.42 -11.24 -18.91
C PRO A 32 5.75 -9.94 -19.35
N LEU A 33 4.83 -9.40 -18.54
CA LEU A 33 4.16 -8.12 -18.83
C LEU A 33 5.18 -6.96 -18.81
N LEU A 34 6.08 -6.93 -17.84
CA LEU A 34 7.10 -5.88 -17.73
C LEU A 34 8.10 -5.97 -18.87
N ALA A 35 8.50 -7.18 -19.29
CA ALA A 35 9.37 -7.38 -20.43
C ALA A 35 8.75 -6.80 -21.71
N ASP A 36 7.45 -7.05 -21.96
CA ASP A 36 6.73 -6.52 -23.11
C ASP A 36 6.62 -4.98 -23.05
N LEU A 37 6.32 -4.42 -21.85
CA LEU A 37 6.25 -2.97 -21.65
C LEU A 37 7.59 -2.26 -21.93
N PHE A 38 8.68 -2.81 -21.41
CA PHE A 38 10.02 -2.19 -21.56
C PHE A 38 10.68 -2.47 -22.90
N ALA A 39 10.22 -3.47 -23.67
CA ALA A 39 10.67 -3.69 -25.06
C ALA A 39 10.29 -2.55 -26.01
N ALA A 40 9.26 -1.76 -25.66
CA ALA A 40 8.82 -0.61 -26.42
C ALA A 40 9.60 0.66 -25.97
N GLU A 41 10.82 0.85 -26.48
CA GLU A 41 11.77 1.89 -26.04
C GLU A 41 11.20 3.33 -26.14
N ASP A 42 10.41 3.61 -27.18
CA ASP A 42 9.88 4.96 -27.45
C ASP A 42 8.52 5.27 -26.77
N ILE A 43 7.99 4.34 -25.95
CA ILE A 43 6.68 4.51 -25.32
C ILE A 43 6.87 4.94 -23.87
N SER A 44 6.43 6.16 -23.56
CA SER A 44 6.37 6.72 -22.20
C SER A 44 5.04 6.46 -21.50
N LEU A 45 3.93 6.58 -22.25
CA LEU A 45 2.57 6.42 -21.74
C LEU A 45 1.78 5.46 -22.60
N MET A 46 0.87 4.72 -21.98
CA MET A 46 -0.11 3.86 -22.66
C MET A 46 -1.53 4.24 -22.20
N ARG A 47 -2.53 3.66 -22.82
CA ARG A 47 -3.92 3.74 -22.37
C ARG A 47 -4.38 2.37 -21.92
N SER A 48 -5.08 2.31 -20.79
CA SER A 48 -5.76 1.11 -20.33
C SER A 48 -7.12 0.94 -21.01
N LEU A 49 -7.72 -0.25 -20.91
CA LEU A 49 -9.04 -0.55 -21.47
C LEU A 49 -10.17 0.30 -20.87
N ASP A 50 -10.02 0.74 -19.62
CA ASP A 50 -10.95 1.66 -18.93
C ASP A 50 -10.81 3.12 -19.37
N GLY A 51 -9.87 3.40 -20.31
CA GLY A 51 -9.59 4.75 -20.81
C GLY A 51 -8.61 5.55 -19.95
N SER A 52 -8.12 5.02 -18.84
CA SER A 52 -7.09 5.69 -18.03
C SER A 52 -5.74 5.75 -18.76
N VAL A 53 -4.97 6.79 -18.50
CA VAL A 53 -3.57 6.88 -18.93
C VAL A 53 -2.70 6.06 -17.99
N LEU A 54 -1.85 5.18 -18.53
CA LEU A 54 -0.92 4.36 -17.77
C LEU A 54 0.50 4.93 -17.89
N ALA A 55 1.10 5.30 -16.76
CA ALA A 55 2.52 5.60 -16.63
C ALA A 55 3.24 4.41 -15.98
N PHE A 56 4.35 3.95 -16.57
CA PHE A 56 5.08 2.77 -16.11
C PHE A 56 6.59 2.97 -16.03
N ARG A 57 7.19 3.89 -16.80
CA ARG A 57 8.61 4.22 -16.68
C ARG A 57 8.89 5.02 -15.43
N ASN A 58 9.99 4.74 -14.78
CA ASN A 58 10.38 5.39 -13.52
C ASN A 58 10.45 6.92 -13.64
N ALA A 59 11.04 7.43 -14.72
CA ALA A 59 11.14 8.86 -14.96
C ALA A 59 9.76 9.55 -15.06
N ASP A 60 8.82 8.92 -15.79
CA ASP A 60 7.46 9.43 -15.96
C ASP A 60 6.67 9.38 -14.64
N LEU A 61 6.79 8.28 -13.90
CA LEU A 61 6.20 8.13 -12.57
C LEU A 61 6.69 9.23 -11.62
N CYS A 62 7.99 9.50 -11.59
CA CYS A 62 8.57 10.56 -10.77
C CYS A 62 8.05 11.95 -11.19
N ALA A 63 8.03 12.25 -12.49
CA ALA A 63 7.57 13.54 -13.02
C ALA A 63 6.07 13.75 -12.76
N LEU A 64 5.22 12.78 -13.09
CA LEU A 64 3.78 12.85 -12.89
C LEU A 64 3.40 12.91 -11.40
N SER A 65 4.10 12.17 -10.53
CA SER A 65 3.84 12.23 -9.08
C SER A 65 4.20 13.58 -8.46
N ALA A 66 5.11 14.34 -9.07
CA ALA A 66 5.47 15.70 -8.66
C ALA A 66 4.50 16.75 -9.20
N ASN A 67 3.67 16.42 -10.20
CA ASN A 67 2.73 17.36 -10.80
C ASN A 67 1.54 17.60 -9.85
N ARG A 68 1.29 18.89 -9.51
CA ARG A 68 0.24 19.30 -8.58
C ARG A 68 -1.17 19.28 -9.20
N ASP A 69 -1.26 19.22 -10.51
CA ASP A 69 -2.52 19.10 -11.25
C ASP A 69 -3.00 17.65 -11.35
N LEU A 70 -2.21 16.69 -10.83
CA LEU A 70 -2.62 15.31 -10.58
C LEU A 70 -2.95 15.12 -9.10
N GLY A 71 -4.25 14.98 -8.82
CA GLY A 71 -4.78 14.74 -7.48
C GLY A 71 -5.08 13.27 -7.20
N ASN A 72 -5.80 13.04 -6.13
CA ASN A 72 -6.36 11.74 -5.80
C ASN A 72 -7.64 11.47 -6.61
N LEU A 73 -7.96 10.19 -6.81
CA LEU A 73 -9.26 9.81 -7.36
C LEU A 73 -10.36 10.24 -6.37
N PRO A 74 -11.34 11.05 -6.79
CA PRO A 74 -12.40 11.51 -5.89
C PRO A 74 -13.27 10.35 -5.36
N ALA A 75 -13.72 10.45 -4.10
CA ALA A 75 -14.54 9.43 -3.46
C ALA A 75 -15.74 8.96 -4.31
N PRO A 76 -16.53 9.83 -4.97
CA PRO A 76 -17.65 9.38 -5.81
C PRO A 76 -17.23 8.41 -6.93
N LEU A 77 -16.09 8.66 -7.58
CA LEU A 77 -15.59 7.77 -8.65
C LEU A 77 -15.09 6.42 -8.08
N LEU A 78 -14.51 6.43 -6.88
CA LEU A 78 -14.08 5.20 -6.21
C LEU A 78 -15.27 4.34 -5.79
N THR A 79 -16.41 4.94 -5.42
CA THR A 79 -17.57 4.24 -4.86
C THR A 79 -18.64 3.85 -5.87
N GLU A 80 -18.58 4.35 -7.10
CA GLU A 80 -19.61 4.14 -8.13
C GLU A 80 -19.94 2.64 -8.34
N ALA A 81 -18.92 1.79 -8.43
CA ALA A 81 -19.12 0.35 -8.60
C ALA A 81 -19.79 -0.32 -7.37
N PHE A 82 -19.52 0.19 -6.16
CA PHE A 82 -20.20 -0.27 -4.94
C PHE A 82 -21.66 0.19 -4.90
N GLU A 83 -21.91 1.45 -5.21
CA GLU A 83 -23.26 2.01 -5.23
C GLU A 83 -24.16 1.28 -6.23
N ALA A 84 -23.63 0.87 -7.38
CA ALA A 84 -24.38 0.08 -8.35
C ALA A 84 -24.81 -1.30 -7.82
N SER A 85 -24.03 -1.89 -6.90
CA SER A 85 -24.30 -3.23 -6.36
C SER A 85 -25.09 -3.21 -5.04
N VAL A 86 -24.92 -2.20 -4.19
CA VAL A 86 -25.48 -2.17 -2.82
C VAL A 86 -26.38 -0.96 -2.55
N GLY A 87 -26.45 0.00 -3.48
CA GLY A 87 -27.25 1.21 -3.36
C GLY A 87 -26.48 2.42 -2.82
N ALA A 88 -27.14 3.59 -2.82
CA ALA A 88 -26.52 4.88 -2.51
C ALA A 88 -26.09 5.06 -1.04
N GLU A 89 -26.71 4.34 -0.11
CA GLU A 89 -26.37 4.34 1.33
C GLU A 89 -25.33 3.26 1.66
N SER A 90 -24.14 3.38 1.03
CA SER A 90 -23.06 2.43 1.18
C SER A 90 -22.12 2.80 2.33
N ASN A 91 -21.76 1.81 3.17
CA ASN A 91 -20.74 1.96 4.22
C ASN A 91 -19.35 2.17 3.62
N PHE A 92 -19.08 1.58 2.45
CA PHE A 92 -17.87 1.83 1.71
C PHE A 92 -17.79 3.28 1.22
N LYS A 93 -18.93 3.89 0.83
CA LYS A 93 -19.01 5.32 0.53
C LYS A 93 -18.67 6.18 1.74
N ARG A 94 -19.17 5.81 2.93
CA ARG A 94 -18.82 6.50 4.18
C ARG A 94 -17.32 6.38 4.49
N LEU A 95 -16.74 5.19 4.28
CA LEU A 95 -15.30 4.98 4.39
C LEU A 95 -14.54 5.90 3.43
N ALA A 96 -14.89 5.88 2.14
CA ALA A 96 -14.23 6.68 1.13
C ALA A 96 -14.36 8.19 1.38
N ALA A 97 -15.51 8.67 1.85
CA ALA A 97 -15.74 10.09 2.16
C ALA A 97 -14.87 10.60 3.33
N ASN A 98 -14.50 9.72 4.26
CA ASN A 98 -13.64 10.05 5.40
C ASN A 98 -12.15 9.74 5.15
N HIS A 99 -11.81 9.20 3.99
CA HIS A 99 -10.46 8.76 3.66
C HIS A 99 -9.63 9.91 3.08
N VAL A 100 -8.47 10.22 3.67
CA VAL A 100 -7.63 11.35 3.23
C VAL A 100 -7.13 11.20 1.78
N PHE A 101 -6.96 9.97 1.29
CA PHE A 101 -6.46 9.70 -0.06
C PHE A 101 -7.55 9.74 -1.16
N THR A 102 -8.77 10.14 -0.82
CA THR A 102 -9.81 10.53 -1.80
C THR A 102 -10.00 12.05 -1.86
N MET A 103 -9.32 12.79 -0.97
CA MET A 103 -9.41 14.24 -0.90
C MET A 103 -8.45 14.91 -1.87
N ASN A 104 -8.85 16.09 -2.34
CA ASN A 104 -8.04 16.96 -3.19
C ASN A 104 -7.87 18.35 -2.54
N PRO A 105 -7.03 19.24 -3.09
CA PRO A 105 -6.95 20.60 -2.59
C PRO A 105 -8.33 21.30 -2.59
N PRO A 106 -8.64 22.14 -1.57
CA PRO A 106 -7.72 22.59 -0.52
C PRO A 106 -7.59 21.66 0.68
N SER A 107 -8.46 20.66 0.86
CA SER A 107 -8.60 19.83 2.09
C SER A 107 -7.49 18.80 2.27
N HIS A 108 -6.99 18.18 1.18
CA HIS A 108 -5.98 17.10 1.24
C HIS A 108 -4.75 17.45 2.09
N GLY A 109 -4.11 18.62 1.81
CA GLY A 109 -2.87 19.00 2.49
C GLY A 109 -3.02 19.11 4.02
N PRO A 110 -3.97 19.93 4.52
CA PRO A 110 -4.25 20.05 5.96
C PRO A 110 -4.63 18.71 6.60
N MET A 111 -5.54 17.93 6.01
CA MET A 111 -5.96 16.65 6.59
C MET A 111 -4.83 15.61 6.61
N ARG A 112 -4.05 15.51 5.53
CA ARG A 112 -2.86 14.67 5.51
C ARG A 112 -1.86 15.03 6.61
N LYS A 113 -1.66 16.31 6.90
CA LYS A 113 -0.72 16.82 7.90
C LYS A 113 -1.07 16.38 9.31
N VAL A 114 -2.36 16.14 9.61
CA VAL A 114 -2.85 15.68 10.91
C VAL A 114 -2.05 14.47 11.40
N PHE A 115 -1.89 13.45 10.56
CA PHE A 115 -1.19 12.22 10.94
C PHE A 115 0.23 12.10 10.39
N ALA A 116 0.52 12.65 9.20
CA ALA A 116 1.83 12.50 8.57
C ALA A 116 2.99 13.02 9.41
N ARG A 117 2.75 14.07 10.20
CA ARG A 117 3.74 14.62 11.14
C ARG A 117 4.13 13.64 12.23
N GLN A 118 3.24 12.73 12.61
CA GLN A 118 3.50 11.75 13.65
C GLN A 118 4.38 10.60 13.16
N PHE A 119 4.38 10.38 11.83
CA PHE A 119 5.08 9.29 11.17
C PHE A 119 6.40 9.72 10.50
N MET A 120 6.90 10.92 10.83
CA MET A 120 8.21 11.39 10.35
C MET A 120 9.35 10.53 10.92
N PRO A 121 10.46 10.38 10.18
CA PRO A 121 11.59 9.54 10.60
C PRO A 121 12.13 9.84 12.00
N ASN A 122 12.13 11.11 12.42
CA ASN A 122 12.60 11.54 13.74
C ASN A 122 11.59 11.30 14.88
N LYS A 123 10.36 10.87 14.56
CA LYS A 123 9.29 10.60 15.55
C LYS A 123 8.90 9.13 15.63
N VAL A 124 9.13 8.37 14.56
CA VAL A 124 8.58 7.03 14.41
C VAL A 124 9.14 6.02 15.41
N ASP A 125 10.34 6.25 15.92
CA ASP A 125 11.03 5.32 16.81
C ASP A 125 10.31 5.14 18.17
N ARG A 126 9.49 6.10 18.57
CA ARG A 126 8.63 5.98 19.76
C ARG A 126 7.61 4.85 19.67
N PHE A 127 7.27 4.39 18.47
CA PHE A 127 6.34 3.29 18.21
C PHE A 127 7.02 1.91 18.17
N ARG A 128 8.36 1.86 18.25
CA ARG A 128 9.14 0.61 18.23
C ARG A 128 8.75 -0.38 19.32
N PRO A 129 8.48 0.04 20.59
CA PRO A 129 8.02 -0.89 21.62
C PRO A 129 6.74 -1.64 21.21
N ALA A 130 5.76 -0.97 20.59
CA ALA A 130 4.54 -1.61 20.10
C ALA A 130 4.84 -2.59 18.96
N ALA A 131 5.76 -2.26 18.04
CA ALA A 131 6.18 -3.16 16.97
C ALA A 131 6.86 -4.43 17.52
N ILE A 132 7.73 -4.28 18.52
CA ILE A 132 8.38 -5.42 19.21
C ILE A 132 7.33 -6.30 19.91
N ASN A 133 6.38 -5.68 20.62
CA ASN A 133 5.32 -6.39 21.32
C ASN A 133 4.43 -7.18 20.34
N ALA A 134 3.94 -6.55 19.28
CA ALA A 134 3.13 -7.18 18.26
C ALA A 134 3.88 -8.35 17.56
N THR A 135 5.18 -8.15 17.25
CA THR A 135 6.01 -9.21 16.66
C THR A 135 6.12 -10.42 17.59
N ARG A 136 6.40 -10.20 18.87
CA ARG A 136 6.53 -11.26 19.87
C ARG A 136 5.22 -12.02 20.09
N GLN A 137 4.09 -11.30 20.11
CA GLN A 137 2.76 -11.93 20.22
C GLN A 137 2.46 -12.79 18.99
N SER A 138 2.83 -12.35 17.79
CA SER A 138 2.65 -13.12 16.56
C SER A 138 3.56 -14.37 16.54
N LEU A 139 4.82 -14.25 16.97
CA LEU A 139 5.72 -15.40 17.15
C LEU A 139 5.16 -16.40 18.15
N ALA A 140 4.73 -15.93 19.33
CA ALA A 140 4.17 -16.79 20.36
C ALA A 140 2.91 -17.57 19.89
N ALA A 141 2.11 -16.96 18.99
CA ALA A 141 0.94 -17.63 18.42
C ALA A 141 1.30 -18.61 17.30
N ALA A 142 2.47 -18.50 16.69
CA ALA A 142 2.97 -19.37 15.63
C ALA A 142 3.71 -20.61 16.19
N TYR A 143 4.39 -20.47 17.33
CA TYR A 143 5.19 -21.55 17.90
C TYR A 143 4.37 -22.79 18.24
N GLY A 144 4.94 -23.97 17.95
CA GLY A 144 4.33 -25.26 18.21
C GLY A 144 3.21 -25.63 17.24
N ARG A 145 3.03 -24.87 16.16
CA ARG A 145 2.16 -25.23 15.05
C ARG A 145 2.98 -25.81 13.92
N ASP A 146 2.60 -26.98 13.43
CA ASP A 146 3.28 -27.67 12.32
C ASP A 146 3.33 -26.79 11.06
N GLU A 147 2.27 -26.01 10.85
CA GLU A 147 2.13 -25.08 9.73
C GLU A 147 1.26 -23.88 10.14
N ILE A 148 1.63 -22.69 9.64
CA ILE A 148 0.81 -21.49 9.63
C ILE A 148 0.77 -20.90 8.22
N ASP A 149 -0.27 -20.18 7.88
CA ASP A 149 -0.22 -19.24 6.77
C ASP A 149 0.38 -17.92 7.27
N PHE A 150 1.57 -17.57 6.77
CA PHE A 150 2.29 -16.40 7.25
C PHE A 150 1.53 -15.08 7.05
N LEU A 151 0.73 -14.94 5.99
CA LEU A 151 -0.06 -13.74 5.76
C LEU A 151 -1.14 -13.58 6.84
N THR A 152 -1.97 -14.60 7.02
CA THR A 152 -3.16 -14.49 7.88
C THR A 152 -2.84 -14.70 9.35
N ASP A 153 -2.00 -15.69 9.68
CA ASP A 153 -1.70 -16.07 11.06
C ASP A 153 -0.59 -15.24 11.71
N PHE A 154 0.28 -14.60 10.88
CA PHE A 154 1.39 -13.79 11.39
C PHE A 154 1.30 -12.32 10.97
N SER A 155 1.30 -12.00 9.67
CA SER A 155 1.44 -10.63 9.20
C SER A 155 0.23 -9.76 9.53
N PHE A 156 -1.00 -10.24 9.30
CA PHE A 156 -2.20 -9.50 9.73
C PHE A 156 -2.29 -9.40 11.25
N ARG A 157 -1.98 -10.46 11.98
CA ARG A 157 -1.95 -10.45 13.45
C ARG A 157 -0.98 -9.39 13.97
N LEU A 158 0.22 -9.31 13.39
CA LEU A 158 1.22 -8.31 13.74
C LEU A 158 0.72 -6.89 13.48
N THR A 159 0.19 -6.63 12.28
CA THR A 159 -0.24 -5.28 11.90
C THR A 159 -1.47 -4.82 12.69
N THR A 160 -2.43 -5.70 12.93
CA THR A 160 -3.61 -5.39 13.75
C THR A 160 -3.24 -5.19 15.22
N GLY A 161 -2.31 -6.00 15.76
CA GLY A 161 -1.77 -5.82 17.10
C GLY A 161 -1.02 -4.50 17.26
N PHE A 162 -0.15 -4.16 16.31
CA PHE A 162 0.60 -2.91 16.31
C PHE A 162 -0.32 -1.68 16.28
N TRP A 163 -1.20 -1.58 15.28
CA TRP A 163 -2.11 -0.44 15.17
C TRP A 163 -3.15 -0.42 16.29
N GLY A 164 -3.65 -1.59 16.71
CA GLY A 164 -4.60 -1.68 17.82
C GLY A 164 -4.03 -1.13 19.13
N GLU A 165 -2.76 -1.44 19.46
CA GLU A 165 -2.08 -0.85 20.62
C GLU A 165 -1.98 0.67 20.50
N LEU A 166 -1.60 1.20 19.33
CA LEU A 166 -1.50 2.63 19.10
C LEU A 166 -2.86 3.36 19.13
N LEU A 167 -3.92 2.70 18.75
CA LEU A 167 -5.28 3.26 18.75
C LEU A 167 -6.02 3.07 20.08
N GLY A 168 -5.40 2.39 21.06
CA GLY A 168 -6.01 2.13 22.35
C GLY A 168 -7.12 1.07 22.34
N LEU A 169 -7.05 0.12 21.38
CA LEU A 169 -7.97 -1.01 21.31
C LEU A 169 -7.65 -2.05 22.39
N SER A 170 -8.67 -2.64 22.98
CA SER A 170 -8.53 -3.79 23.86
C SER A 170 -8.12 -5.05 23.09
N GLN A 171 -7.61 -6.07 23.78
CA GLN A 171 -7.23 -7.34 23.16
C GLN A 171 -8.39 -8.02 22.43
N THR A 172 -9.62 -7.90 22.93
CA THR A 172 -10.82 -8.42 22.28
C THR A 172 -11.08 -7.68 20.96
N GLU A 173 -11.00 -6.34 20.97
CA GLU A 173 -11.16 -5.52 19.77
C GLU A 173 -10.04 -5.76 18.74
N VAL A 174 -8.80 -5.97 19.18
CA VAL A 174 -7.69 -6.37 18.28
C VAL A 174 -7.96 -7.73 17.64
N SER A 175 -8.52 -8.70 18.40
CA SER A 175 -8.87 -10.01 17.85
C SER A 175 -10.00 -9.91 16.81
N GLU A 176 -10.99 -9.08 17.08
CA GLU A 176 -12.08 -8.79 16.13
C GLU A 176 -11.55 -8.08 14.87
N LEU A 177 -10.72 -7.05 15.05
CA LEU A 177 -10.07 -6.34 13.96
C LEU A 177 -9.25 -7.28 13.06
N ASN A 178 -8.54 -8.24 13.65
CA ASN A 178 -7.78 -9.23 12.91
C ASN A 178 -8.66 -10.16 12.05
N SER A 179 -9.90 -10.39 12.44
CA SER A 179 -10.87 -11.14 11.63
C SER A 179 -11.53 -10.31 10.53
N LEU A 180 -11.63 -8.98 10.71
CA LEU A 180 -12.28 -8.09 9.76
C LEU A 180 -11.35 -7.65 8.61
N VAL A 181 -10.12 -7.24 8.95
CA VAL A 181 -9.19 -6.57 8.01
C VAL A 181 -8.91 -7.41 6.75
N PRO A 182 -8.62 -8.71 6.80
CA PRO A 182 -8.35 -9.51 5.59
C PRO A 182 -9.50 -9.48 4.59
N HIS A 183 -10.74 -9.44 5.08
CA HIS A 183 -11.92 -9.44 4.22
C HIS A 183 -12.29 -8.05 3.69
N VAL A 184 -12.14 -7.00 4.52
CA VAL A 184 -12.36 -5.61 4.06
C VAL A 184 -11.32 -5.23 2.99
N SER A 185 -10.12 -5.80 3.05
CA SER A 185 -9.06 -5.61 2.04
C SER A 185 -9.47 -6.06 0.63
N GLN A 186 -10.45 -6.95 0.49
CA GLN A 186 -11.01 -7.34 -0.82
C GLN A 186 -11.68 -6.16 -1.57
N ALA A 187 -11.90 -5.03 -0.89
CA ALA A 187 -12.32 -3.78 -1.55
C ALA A 187 -11.34 -3.33 -2.65
N PHE A 188 -10.08 -3.73 -2.58
CA PHE A 188 -9.04 -3.40 -3.57
C PHE A 188 -8.95 -4.36 -4.76
N TYR A 189 -9.81 -5.39 -4.83
CA TYR A 189 -9.91 -6.27 -6.00
C TYR A 189 -10.68 -5.56 -7.13
N PHE A 190 -10.17 -5.63 -8.37
CA PHE A 190 -10.85 -5.04 -9.53
C PHE A 190 -12.12 -5.79 -9.92
N ILE A 191 -12.05 -7.12 -9.81
CA ILE A 191 -13.18 -7.99 -10.09
C ILE A 191 -13.63 -8.59 -8.77
N ARG A 192 -14.86 -8.29 -8.40
CA ARG A 192 -15.55 -8.84 -7.24
C ARG A 192 -16.88 -9.43 -7.68
N THR A 193 -17.25 -10.53 -7.04
CA THR A 193 -18.63 -11.03 -7.13
C THR A 193 -19.56 -10.12 -6.33
N ASP A 194 -20.86 -10.18 -6.61
CA ASP A 194 -21.87 -9.50 -5.79
C ASP A 194 -21.84 -9.94 -4.32
N GLU A 195 -21.48 -11.19 -4.06
CA GLU A 195 -21.32 -11.72 -2.70
C GLU A 195 -20.13 -11.06 -1.98
N GLN A 196 -18.98 -10.97 -2.65
CA GLN A 196 -17.79 -10.27 -2.12
C GLN A 196 -18.09 -8.80 -1.88
N THR A 197 -18.79 -8.12 -2.80
CA THR A 197 -19.17 -6.72 -2.64
C THR A 197 -20.07 -6.53 -1.43
N ARG A 198 -21.11 -7.37 -1.26
CA ARG A 198 -21.98 -7.32 -0.06
C ARG A 198 -21.23 -7.68 1.23
N LEU A 199 -20.26 -8.59 1.17
CA LEU A 199 -19.42 -8.91 2.33
C LEU A 199 -18.57 -7.71 2.74
N VAL A 200 -17.83 -7.12 1.81
CA VAL A 200 -17.03 -5.91 2.06
C VAL A 200 -17.90 -4.79 2.62
N GLU A 201 -19.10 -4.59 2.08
CA GLU A 201 -20.04 -3.56 2.54
C GLU A 201 -20.45 -3.74 4.02
N ARG A 202 -20.78 -4.96 4.44
CA ARG A 202 -21.12 -5.26 5.84
C ARG A 202 -19.90 -5.06 6.74
N LEU A 203 -18.76 -5.64 6.37
CA LEU A 203 -17.55 -5.61 7.19
C LEU A 203 -16.91 -4.22 7.27
N ALA A 204 -17.12 -3.36 6.25
CA ALA A 204 -16.70 -1.97 6.30
C ALA A 204 -17.42 -1.19 7.41
N ALA A 205 -18.71 -1.46 7.65
CA ALA A 205 -19.45 -0.87 8.75
C ALA A 205 -18.89 -1.30 10.12
N ASP A 206 -18.71 -2.61 10.31
CA ASP A 206 -18.19 -3.18 11.55
C ASP A 206 -16.77 -2.67 11.84
N TYR A 207 -15.92 -2.65 10.80
CA TYR A 207 -14.56 -2.09 10.86
C TYR A 207 -14.56 -0.61 11.28
N LEU A 208 -15.34 0.24 10.59
CA LEU A 208 -15.40 1.66 10.92
C LEU A 208 -15.91 1.88 12.34
N ALA A 209 -16.96 1.17 12.76
CA ALA A 209 -17.51 1.29 14.09
C ALA A 209 -16.49 0.87 15.15
N LEU A 210 -15.84 -0.28 14.99
CA LEU A 210 -14.84 -0.81 15.91
C LEU A 210 -13.68 0.17 16.11
N VAL A 211 -13.07 0.60 15.01
CA VAL A 211 -11.86 1.43 15.06
C VAL A 211 -12.18 2.85 15.51
N SER A 212 -13.25 3.48 14.99
CA SER A 212 -13.59 4.85 15.39
C SER A 212 -14.00 4.94 16.87
N THR A 213 -14.79 4.00 17.37
CA THR A 213 -15.19 3.96 18.78
C THR A 213 -13.97 3.76 19.70
N GLY A 214 -13.01 2.92 19.32
CA GLY A 214 -11.78 2.76 20.07
C GLY A 214 -10.96 4.05 20.15
N ILE A 215 -10.83 4.76 19.03
CA ILE A 215 -10.14 6.05 18.97
C ILE A 215 -10.87 7.11 19.82
N GLU A 216 -12.20 7.22 19.71
CA GLU A 216 -13.01 8.15 20.49
C GLU A 216 -12.84 7.90 21.99
N ARG A 217 -12.92 6.66 22.43
CA ARG A 217 -12.66 6.26 23.81
C ARG A 217 -11.25 6.64 24.26
N SER A 218 -10.24 6.46 23.42
CA SER A 218 -8.84 6.83 23.72
C SER A 218 -8.69 8.36 23.84
N LEU A 219 -9.39 9.13 23.00
CA LEU A 219 -9.40 10.60 23.08
C LEU A 219 -10.06 11.09 24.37
N ASP A 220 -11.15 10.47 24.81
CA ASP A 220 -11.90 10.85 26.03
C ASP A 220 -11.16 10.47 27.32
N ALA A 221 -10.41 9.36 27.32
CA ALA A 221 -9.71 8.83 28.50
C ALA A 221 -8.37 9.50 28.80
N GLY A 222 -7.93 10.48 28.02
CA GLY A 222 -6.61 11.10 28.08
C GLY A 222 -5.65 10.43 27.09
N PRO A 223 -5.66 10.90 25.85
CA PRO A 223 -4.94 10.26 24.76
C PRO A 223 -3.42 10.38 24.92
N PRO A 224 -2.63 9.46 24.34
CA PRO A 224 -1.19 9.62 24.23
C PRO A 224 -0.85 10.86 23.40
N ASP A 225 0.33 11.44 23.63
CA ASP A 225 0.76 12.72 23.05
C ASP A 225 0.55 12.80 21.52
N TYR A 226 0.86 11.72 20.79
CA TYR A 226 0.71 11.71 19.33
C TYR A 226 -0.75 11.82 18.89
N LEU A 227 -1.68 11.20 19.61
CA LEU A 227 -3.11 11.28 19.29
C LEU A 227 -3.69 12.64 19.70
N ALA A 228 -3.23 13.20 20.84
CA ALA A 228 -3.57 14.56 21.25
C ALA A 228 -3.05 15.62 20.26
N GLU A 229 -1.81 15.44 19.74
CA GLU A 229 -1.26 16.30 18.69
C GLU A 229 -2.07 16.20 17.37
N MET A 230 -2.53 14.99 17.00
CA MET A 230 -3.43 14.79 15.84
C MET A 230 -4.76 15.53 16.04
N ALA A 231 -5.38 15.40 17.21
CA ALA A 231 -6.63 16.07 17.53
C ALA A 231 -6.48 17.61 17.44
N ALA A 232 -5.42 18.15 18.03
CA ALA A 232 -5.15 19.57 17.99
C ALA A 232 -4.89 20.09 16.56
N GLU A 233 -4.23 19.31 15.69
CA GLU A 233 -3.99 19.70 14.29
C GLU A 233 -5.28 19.59 13.47
N TYR A 234 -6.12 18.58 13.72
CA TYR A 234 -7.43 18.42 13.07
C TYR A 234 -8.36 19.60 13.41
N GLU A 235 -8.45 20.00 14.67
CA GLU A 235 -9.28 21.14 15.08
C GLU A 235 -8.83 22.47 14.45
N LYS A 236 -7.52 22.68 14.32
CA LYS A 236 -6.96 23.90 13.72
C LYS A 236 -7.18 24.04 12.22
N ALA A 237 -7.52 22.95 11.53
CA ALA A 237 -7.66 23.02 10.08
C ALA A 237 -8.95 23.75 9.69
N GLU A 238 -8.79 24.83 8.89
CA GLU A 238 -9.90 25.68 8.39
C GLU A 238 -10.25 25.27 6.95
N VAL A 239 -10.57 24.00 6.75
CA VAL A 239 -10.96 23.41 5.46
C VAL A 239 -12.14 22.48 5.68
N GLU A 240 -12.77 22.03 4.60
CA GLU A 240 -13.72 20.92 4.67
C GLU A 240 -13.03 19.69 5.27
N LYS A 241 -13.63 19.13 6.30
CA LYS A 241 -13.09 18.03 7.11
C LYS A 241 -13.94 16.77 6.92
N PRO A 242 -13.34 15.58 7.16
CA PRO A 242 -14.10 14.37 7.46
C PRO A 242 -15.08 14.56 8.64
N ASP A 243 -16.02 13.64 8.78
CA ASP A 243 -17.07 13.71 9.81
C ASP A 243 -16.51 13.84 11.25
N SER A 244 -15.39 13.13 11.52
CA SER A 244 -14.63 13.25 12.77
C SER A 244 -13.16 12.83 12.56
N LEU A 245 -12.28 13.20 13.51
CA LEU A 245 -10.91 12.70 13.54
C LEU A 245 -10.88 11.17 13.62
N ALA A 246 -11.73 10.57 14.44
CA ALA A 246 -11.77 9.12 14.63
C ALA A 246 -12.15 8.39 13.33
N LEU A 247 -13.17 8.86 12.61
CA LEU A 247 -13.57 8.30 11.32
C LEU A 247 -12.49 8.53 10.25
N MET A 248 -11.87 9.70 10.23
CA MET A 248 -10.75 9.97 9.31
C MET A 248 -9.58 9.01 9.53
N LEU A 249 -9.20 8.81 10.79
CA LEU A 249 -8.12 7.87 11.13
C LEU A 249 -8.52 6.44 10.83
N ALA A 250 -9.72 6.01 11.20
CA ALA A 250 -10.23 4.67 10.90
C ALA A 250 -10.21 4.40 9.39
N ALA A 251 -10.77 5.29 8.58
CA ALA A 251 -10.80 5.15 7.14
C ALA A 251 -9.38 5.11 6.53
N THR A 252 -8.51 6.05 6.92
CA THR A 252 -7.17 6.19 6.34
C THR A 252 -6.21 5.08 6.77
N LEU A 253 -6.34 4.57 8.00
CA LEU A 253 -5.49 3.50 8.52
C LEU A 253 -5.83 2.12 7.97
N LEU A 254 -6.98 1.94 7.30
CA LEU A 254 -7.25 0.71 6.57
C LEU A 254 -6.09 0.37 5.63
N ASP A 255 -5.57 1.37 4.89
CA ASP A 255 -4.39 1.21 4.04
C ASP A 255 -3.13 0.80 4.83
N GLY A 256 -3.04 1.21 6.09
CA GLY A 256 -1.91 0.88 6.96
C GLY A 256 -1.94 -0.56 7.48
N PHE A 257 -3.10 -1.17 7.62
CA PHE A 257 -3.23 -2.56 8.08
C PHE A 257 -2.79 -3.54 6.99
N HIS A 258 -3.46 -3.52 5.84
CA HIS A 258 -3.26 -4.54 4.81
C HIS A 258 -1.97 -4.36 4.02
N THR A 259 -1.61 -3.13 3.61
CA THR A 259 -0.37 -2.92 2.83
C THR A 259 0.88 -3.27 3.63
N MET A 260 0.87 -3.07 4.96
CA MET A 260 1.98 -3.46 5.81
C MET A 260 2.05 -4.98 5.99
N ALA A 261 0.90 -5.67 6.10
CA ALA A 261 0.84 -7.13 6.17
C ALA A 261 1.35 -7.75 4.86
N PHE A 262 0.87 -7.27 3.70
CA PHE A 262 1.36 -7.72 2.39
C PHE A 262 2.84 -7.41 2.22
N GLY A 263 3.29 -6.21 2.60
CA GLY A 263 4.69 -5.82 2.51
C GLY A 263 5.62 -6.74 3.33
N LEU A 264 5.24 -7.08 4.55
CA LEU A 264 6.00 -8.03 5.38
C LEU A 264 6.02 -9.42 4.74
N THR A 265 4.87 -9.92 4.31
CA THR A 265 4.75 -11.24 3.65
C THR A 265 5.59 -11.29 2.38
N ASN A 266 5.54 -10.26 1.55
CA ASN A 266 6.29 -10.18 0.29
C ASN A 266 7.81 -10.16 0.53
N VAL A 267 8.28 -9.41 1.53
CA VAL A 267 9.72 -9.38 1.90
C VAL A 267 10.18 -10.75 2.39
N VAL A 268 9.41 -11.40 3.26
CA VAL A 268 9.74 -12.73 3.80
C VAL A 268 9.69 -13.78 2.69
N HIS A 269 8.67 -13.78 1.84
CA HIS A 269 8.58 -14.66 0.68
C HIS A 269 9.78 -14.48 -0.27
N ALA A 270 10.13 -13.23 -0.59
CA ALA A 270 11.25 -12.94 -1.47
C ALA A 270 12.59 -13.47 -0.93
N LEU A 271 12.77 -13.48 0.39
CA LEU A 271 13.95 -14.04 1.05
C LEU A 271 13.89 -15.58 1.14
N LEU A 272 12.76 -16.15 1.53
CA LEU A 272 12.61 -17.60 1.69
C LEU A 272 12.76 -18.36 0.36
N THR A 273 12.35 -17.74 -0.74
CA THR A 273 12.57 -18.26 -2.10
C THR A 273 14.03 -18.13 -2.58
N ARG A 274 14.91 -17.48 -1.78
CA ARG A 274 16.34 -17.27 -2.05
C ARG A 274 17.17 -17.62 -0.82
N PRO A 275 17.40 -18.92 -0.53
CA PRO A 275 18.01 -19.37 0.72
C PRO A 275 19.38 -18.76 1.03
N GLU A 276 20.16 -18.40 0.03
CA GLU A 276 21.45 -17.71 0.19
C GLU A 276 21.26 -16.28 0.72
N GLN A 277 20.22 -15.56 0.27
CA GLN A 277 19.92 -14.20 0.74
C GLN A 277 19.36 -14.25 2.16
N TRP A 278 18.48 -15.21 2.46
CA TRP A 278 17.99 -15.45 3.81
C TRP A 278 19.15 -15.68 4.79
N ARG A 279 20.09 -16.61 4.45
CA ARG A 279 21.26 -16.87 5.28
C ARG A 279 22.18 -15.66 5.41
N ALA A 280 22.34 -14.85 4.36
CA ALA A 280 23.13 -13.63 4.43
C ALA A 280 22.56 -12.66 5.50
N VAL A 281 21.23 -12.45 5.51
CA VAL A 281 20.58 -11.61 6.53
C VAL A 281 20.67 -12.22 7.93
N GLN A 282 20.55 -13.56 8.07
CA GLN A 282 20.76 -14.24 9.37
C GLN A 282 22.17 -14.05 9.92
N ASN A 283 23.19 -14.09 9.05
CA ASN A 283 24.59 -13.95 9.45
C ASN A 283 25.00 -12.50 9.70
N ASP A 284 24.35 -11.56 9.03
CA ASP A 284 24.60 -10.12 9.15
C ASP A 284 23.29 -9.34 9.28
N PRO A 285 22.80 -9.12 10.51
CA PRO A 285 21.59 -8.34 10.76
C PRO A 285 21.62 -6.89 10.24
N THR A 286 22.79 -6.35 9.91
CA THR A 286 22.90 -5.02 9.30
C THR A 286 22.32 -4.96 7.89
N LEU A 287 22.09 -6.12 7.26
CA LEU A 287 21.43 -6.25 5.95
C LEU A 287 19.89 -6.20 6.01
N VAL A 288 19.26 -6.21 7.20
CA VAL A 288 17.81 -6.13 7.36
C VAL A 288 17.19 -4.93 6.62
N PRO A 289 17.74 -3.70 6.70
CA PRO A 289 17.21 -2.57 5.94
C PRO A 289 17.30 -2.78 4.41
N ASN A 290 18.35 -3.40 3.93
CA ASN A 290 18.53 -3.68 2.50
C ASN A 290 17.53 -4.74 2.04
N ALA A 291 17.33 -5.79 2.85
CA ALA A 291 16.32 -6.83 2.59
C ALA A 291 14.90 -6.26 2.53
N PHE A 292 14.54 -5.36 3.43
CA PHE A 292 13.27 -4.62 3.37
C PHE A 292 13.13 -3.87 2.06
N HIS A 293 14.14 -3.08 1.70
CA HIS A 293 14.07 -2.25 0.51
C HIS A 293 14.03 -3.06 -0.79
N GLU A 294 14.83 -4.12 -0.90
CA GLU A 294 14.93 -4.93 -2.10
C GLU A 294 13.72 -5.86 -2.25
N GLY A 295 13.22 -6.42 -1.15
CA GLY A 295 11.98 -7.19 -1.15
C GLY A 295 10.79 -6.38 -1.64
N LEU A 296 10.62 -5.15 -1.12
CA LEU A 296 9.55 -4.26 -1.56
C LEU A 296 9.78 -3.66 -2.97
N ARG A 297 11.00 -3.58 -3.46
CA ARG A 297 11.26 -3.20 -4.85
C ARG A 297 10.70 -4.26 -5.80
N LEU A 298 10.98 -5.53 -5.52
CA LEU A 298 10.53 -6.65 -6.36
C LEU A 298 9.04 -6.94 -6.22
N ALA A 299 8.51 -6.81 -5.01
CA ALA A 299 7.11 -7.12 -4.70
C ALA A 299 6.49 -6.03 -3.82
N PRO A 300 6.28 -4.80 -4.36
CA PRO A 300 5.61 -3.75 -3.60
C PRO A 300 4.17 -4.16 -3.30
N PRO A 301 3.64 -3.91 -2.09
CA PRO A 301 2.26 -4.27 -1.76
C PRO A 301 1.24 -3.54 -2.64
N ALA A 302 1.47 -2.28 -2.99
CA ALA A 302 0.67 -1.57 -3.98
C ALA A 302 1.35 -1.67 -5.35
N VAL A 303 0.71 -2.36 -6.28
CA VAL A 303 1.17 -2.52 -7.67
C VAL A 303 1.07 -1.21 -8.40
N PHE A 304 -0.07 -0.53 -8.25
CA PHE A 304 -0.31 0.80 -8.79
C PHE A 304 -1.26 1.60 -7.88
N THR A 305 -1.34 2.88 -8.14
CA THR A 305 -2.41 3.74 -7.62
C THR A 305 -2.94 4.61 -8.73
N GLN A 306 -4.18 5.06 -8.61
CA GLN A 306 -4.74 6.00 -9.56
C GLN A 306 -4.58 7.43 -9.09
N ARG A 307 -4.34 8.32 -10.05
CA ARG A 307 -4.42 9.77 -9.92
C ARG A 307 -5.54 10.28 -10.82
N TYR A 308 -5.92 11.51 -10.62
CA TYR A 308 -6.97 12.17 -11.36
C TYR A 308 -6.51 13.55 -11.83
N ALA A 309 -6.64 13.84 -13.12
CA ALA A 309 -6.25 15.13 -13.67
C ALA A 309 -7.23 16.22 -13.20
N LEU A 310 -6.78 17.09 -12.30
CA LEU A 310 -7.54 18.23 -11.76
C LEU A 310 -7.62 19.40 -12.74
N ALA A 311 -6.67 19.48 -13.65
CA ALA A 311 -6.56 20.39 -14.77
C ALA A 311 -6.00 19.63 -15.98
N ASP A 312 -5.92 20.28 -17.15
CA ASP A 312 -5.21 19.71 -18.29
C ASP A 312 -3.71 19.60 -17.99
N VAL A 313 -3.12 18.45 -18.28
CA VAL A 313 -1.70 18.14 -18.00
C VAL A 313 -1.00 17.78 -19.31
N GLU A 314 0.14 18.40 -19.57
CA GLU A 314 1.03 18.05 -20.66
C GLU A 314 2.20 17.22 -20.11
N HIS A 315 2.39 15.99 -20.63
CA HIS A 315 3.51 15.13 -20.25
C HIS A 315 4.00 14.30 -21.43
N ALA A 316 5.32 14.26 -21.63
CA ALA A 316 5.97 13.50 -22.71
C ALA A 316 5.34 13.73 -24.11
N GLY A 317 4.88 14.95 -24.40
CA GLY A 317 4.22 15.30 -25.65
C GLY A 317 2.78 14.79 -25.78
N VAL A 318 2.18 14.34 -24.68
CA VAL A 318 0.77 13.88 -24.60
C VAL A 318 -0.03 14.89 -23.81
N SER A 319 -1.18 15.27 -24.33
CA SER A 319 -2.18 16.10 -23.63
C SER A 319 -3.16 15.18 -22.87
N ILE A 320 -3.15 15.27 -21.55
CA ILE A 320 -4.02 14.56 -20.62
C ILE A 320 -5.11 15.53 -20.16
N PRO A 321 -6.36 15.43 -20.67
CA PRO A 321 -7.41 16.35 -20.31
C PRO A 321 -7.80 16.25 -18.82
N LYS A 322 -8.28 17.38 -18.26
CA LYS A 322 -8.95 17.38 -16.96
C LYS A 322 -10.02 16.28 -16.89
N GLY A 323 -10.06 15.59 -15.77
CA GLY A 323 -11.02 14.51 -15.57
C GLY A 323 -10.51 13.12 -15.98
N THR A 324 -9.30 13.03 -16.56
CA THR A 324 -8.71 11.76 -16.96
C THR A 324 -8.08 11.05 -15.74
N PRO A 325 -8.42 9.78 -15.48
CA PRO A 325 -7.67 8.95 -14.54
C PRO A 325 -6.28 8.63 -15.09
N VAL A 326 -5.28 8.65 -14.20
CA VAL A 326 -3.89 8.30 -14.52
C VAL A 326 -3.42 7.20 -13.59
N THR A 327 -3.17 6.03 -14.14
CA THR A 327 -2.65 4.86 -13.41
C THR A 327 -1.14 4.96 -13.30
N MET A 328 -0.65 5.03 -12.06
CA MET A 328 0.77 5.08 -11.71
C MET A 328 1.25 3.68 -11.38
N PHE A 329 1.94 3.00 -12.30
CA PHE A 329 2.34 1.60 -12.16
C PHE A 329 3.68 1.49 -11.41
N TRP A 330 3.61 1.54 -10.07
CA TRP A 330 4.78 1.58 -9.18
C TRP A 330 5.69 0.35 -9.29
N LEU A 331 5.09 -0.84 -9.46
CA LEU A 331 5.86 -2.07 -9.64
C LEU A 331 6.72 -2.02 -10.90
N ALA A 332 6.19 -1.49 -11.99
CA ALA A 332 6.96 -1.29 -13.22
C ALA A 332 8.12 -0.31 -12.99
N GLY A 333 7.85 0.86 -12.36
CA GLY A 333 8.91 1.81 -12.04
C GLY A 333 10.01 1.26 -11.15
N ASN A 334 9.70 0.28 -10.29
CA ASN A 334 10.68 -0.43 -9.47
C ASN A 334 11.50 -1.48 -10.26
N ARG A 335 11.06 -1.82 -11.44
CA ARG A 335 11.70 -2.80 -12.33
C ARG A 335 12.16 -2.18 -13.65
N ASP A 336 12.17 -0.86 -13.75
CA ASP A 336 12.65 -0.13 -14.92
C ASP A 336 14.15 -0.39 -15.13
N PRO A 337 14.55 -1.01 -16.28
CA PRO A 337 15.94 -1.35 -16.55
C PRO A 337 16.84 -0.12 -16.71
N ASP A 338 16.27 1.06 -17.03
CA ASP A 338 17.04 2.31 -17.14
C ASP A 338 17.51 2.80 -15.76
N VAL A 339 16.86 2.35 -14.69
CA VAL A 339 17.19 2.73 -13.30
C VAL A 339 17.79 1.57 -12.50
N PHE A 340 17.33 0.35 -12.77
CA PHE A 340 17.74 -0.85 -12.06
C PHE A 340 18.36 -1.87 -13.01
N PRO A 341 19.68 -1.89 -13.18
CA PRO A 341 20.36 -2.97 -13.93
C PRO A 341 19.96 -4.33 -13.33
N ASP A 342 19.72 -5.33 -14.19
CA ASP A 342 19.22 -6.66 -13.80
C ASP A 342 18.01 -6.55 -12.85
N PRO A 343 16.88 -5.95 -13.31
CA PRO A 343 15.80 -5.50 -12.45
C PRO A 343 15.09 -6.64 -11.70
N ASP A 344 15.17 -7.87 -12.18
CA ASP A 344 14.54 -9.04 -11.56
C ASP A 344 15.44 -9.76 -10.55
N GLN A 345 16.71 -9.38 -10.48
CA GLN A 345 17.62 -9.94 -9.47
C GLN A 345 17.41 -9.30 -8.12
N TYR A 346 17.37 -10.14 -7.07
CA TYR A 346 17.39 -9.72 -5.68
C TYR A 346 18.84 -9.45 -5.25
N ASP A 347 19.16 -8.19 -4.97
CA ASP A 347 20.51 -7.76 -4.62
C ASP A 347 20.51 -6.93 -3.33
N LEU A 348 21.02 -7.52 -2.25
CA LEU A 348 21.15 -6.86 -0.95
C LEU A 348 22.14 -5.67 -0.96
N ALA A 349 23.01 -5.57 -1.97
CA ALA A 349 23.94 -4.45 -2.11
C ALA A 349 23.35 -3.29 -2.95
N ARG A 350 22.18 -3.47 -3.55
CA ARG A 350 21.56 -2.49 -4.44
C ARG A 350 21.27 -1.16 -3.71
N PRO A 351 21.69 -0.02 -4.28
CA PRO A 351 21.37 1.30 -3.70
C PRO A 351 19.86 1.53 -3.53
N VAL A 352 19.46 2.23 -2.47
CA VAL A 352 18.03 2.49 -2.15
C VAL A 352 17.39 3.50 -3.09
N ALA A 353 18.17 4.33 -3.79
CA ALA A 353 17.66 5.38 -4.67
C ALA A 353 16.83 4.84 -5.85
N GLY A 354 15.96 5.65 -6.40
CA GLY A 354 15.15 5.35 -7.59
C GLY A 354 13.88 4.53 -7.36
N ARG A 355 13.65 3.98 -6.17
CA ARG A 355 12.46 3.16 -5.89
C ARG A 355 11.18 3.98 -5.86
N THR A 356 10.14 3.45 -6.48
CA THR A 356 8.80 4.05 -6.55
C THR A 356 7.79 3.39 -5.60
N THR A 357 8.21 2.42 -4.79
CA THR A 357 7.38 1.62 -3.87
C THR A 357 6.40 2.44 -3.02
N PHE A 358 6.82 3.60 -2.57
CA PHE A 358 6.01 4.48 -1.71
C PHE A 358 5.42 5.68 -2.46
N GLY A 359 5.39 5.64 -3.79
CA GLY A 359 4.93 6.75 -4.61
C GLY A 359 5.86 7.96 -4.56
N GLY A 360 5.33 9.15 -4.85
CA GLY A 360 6.13 10.37 -4.93
C GLY A 360 5.34 11.67 -4.71
N GLY A 361 6.04 12.79 -4.75
CA GLY A 361 5.46 14.12 -4.69
C GLY A 361 4.67 14.39 -3.40
N VAL A 362 3.60 15.16 -3.53
CA VAL A 362 2.71 15.51 -2.42
C VAL A 362 1.91 14.31 -1.87
N HIS A 363 1.89 13.23 -2.62
CA HIS A 363 1.21 11.98 -2.28
C HIS A 363 2.17 10.87 -1.79
N LEU A 364 3.46 11.18 -1.61
CA LEU A 364 4.43 10.21 -1.05
C LEU A 364 3.88 9.57 0.22
N CYS A 365 3.92 8.23 0.33
CA CYS A 365 3.33 7.50 1.45
C CYS A 365 3.73 8.09 2.81
N PRO A 366 2.77 8.53 3.63
CA PRO A 366 3.07 9.09 4.95
C PRO A 366 3.53 8.02 5.94
N GLY A 367 3.05 6.77 5.76
CA GLY A 367 3.36 5.63 6.62
C GLY A 367 4.69 4.94 6.33
N ARG A 368 5.46 5.37 5.31
CA ARG A 368 6.68 4.66 4.88
C ARG A 368 7.71 4.40 5.99
N SER A 369 7.86 5.36 6.92
CA SER A 369 8.81 5.21 8.04
C SER A 369 8.29 4.26 9.11
N VAL A 370 6.97 4.23 9.33
CA VAL A 370 6.30 3.27 10.23
C VAL A 370 6.42 1.87 9.63
N ALA A 371 6.04 1.69 8.37
CA ALA A 371 6.13 0.41 7.68
C ALA A 371 7.57 -0.14 7.70
N LYS A 372 8.56 0.71 7.41
CA LYS A 372 9.98 0.35 7.51
C LYS A 372 10.32 -0.14 8.91
N MET A 373 10.02 0.63 9.94
CA MET A 373 10.36 0.31 11.34
C MET A 373 9.67 -1.00 11.78
N VAL A 374 8.39 -1.20 11.45
CA VAL A 374 7.65 -2.40 11.85
C VAL A 374 8.16 -3.64 11.12
N ILE A 375 8.31 -3.57 9.79
CA ILE A 375 8.76 -4.71 8.98
C ILE A 375 10.21 -5.08 9.32
N GLU A 376 11.11 -4.10 9.49
CA GLU A 376 12.49 -4.36 9.91
C GLU A 376 12.55 -5.00 11.29
N THR A 377 11.69 -4.58 12.23
CA THR A 377 11.61 -5.18 13.57
C THR A 377 11.19 -6.64 13.47
N ALA A 378 10.15 -6.95 12.70
CA ALA A 378 9.70 -8.32 12.50
C ALA A 378 10.75 -9.18 11.78
N LEU A 379 11.36 -8.64 10.72
CA LEU A 379 12.37 -9.35 9.95
C LEU A 379 13.62 -9.67 10.79
N ALA A 380 14.07 -8.74 11.63
CA ALA A 380 15.21 -8.95 12.53
C ALA A 380 14.94 -10.09 13.54
N GLU A 381 13.71 -10.22 14.05
CA GLU A 381 13.33 -11.33 14.92
C GLU A 381 13.24 -12.65 14.14
N LEU A 382 12.58 -12.67 12.99
CA LEU A 382 12.41 -13.86 12.14
C LEU A 382 13.74 -14.41 11.60
N THR A 383 14.70 -13.54 11.30
CA THR A 383 16.06 -13.93 10.85
C THR A 383 17.04 -14.15 12.00
N SER A 384 16.58 -14.04 13.25
CA SER A 384 17.43 -14.33 14.42
C SER A 384 17.93 -15.78 14.39
N PRO A 385 19.20 -16.05 14.74
CA PRO A 385 19.71 -17.41 14.83
C PRO A 385 18.98 -18.29 15.87
N ARG A 386 18.11 -17.69 16.69
CA ARG A 386 17.27 -18.40 17.68
C ARG A 386 15.96 -18.91 17.11
N ILE A 387 15.65 -18.58 15.89
CA ILE A 387 14.39 -18.95 15.22
C ILE A 387 14.70 -19.71 13.94
N GLU A 388 13.97 -20.79 13.73
CA GLU A 388 13.95 -21.50 12.47
C GLU A 388 12.65 -21.23 11.74
N VAL A 389 12.75 -20.80 10.48
CA VAL A 389 11.62 -20.58 9.59
C VAL A 389 11.77 -21.54 8.41
N THR A 390 10.79 -22.38 8.18
CA THR A 390 10.81 -23.38 7.13
C THR A 390 9.54 -23.28 6.27
N VAL A 391 9.72 -23.27 4.94
CA VAL A 391 8.58 -23.33 4.01
C VAL A 391 8.05 -24.77 4.01
N THR A 392 6.74 -24.96 4.28
CA THR A 392 6.10 -26.27 4.42
C THR A 392 5.26 -26.66 3.21
N GLY A 393 4.97 -25.72 2.31
CA GLY A 393 4.16 -25.93 1.12
C GLY A 393 4.57 -25.06 -0.06
N THR A 394 3.71 -24.94 -1.06
CA THR A 394 3.91 -24.07 -2.23
C THR A 394 3.46 -22.63 -1.92
N ALA A 395 4.26 -21.66 -2.33
CA ALA A 395 4.00 -20.23 -2.12
C ALA A 395 4.28 -19.45 -3.43
N ASP A 396 3.59 -19.81 -4.51
CA ASP A 396 3.80 -19.30 -5.86
C ASP A 396 2.56 -18.67 -6.48
N ARG A 397 1.44 -18.63 -5.73
CA ARG A 397 0.17 -18.10 -6.21
C ARG A 397 -0.13 -16.74 -5.62
N TRP A 398 -0.39 -15.79 -6.49
CA TRP A 398 -0.78 -14.43 -6.17
C TRP A 398 -2.26 -14.21 -6.45
N VAL A 399 -2.91 -13.37 -5.67
CA VAL A 399 -4.30 -13.00 -5.88
C VAL A 399 -4.41 -12.25 -7.21
N PRO A 400 -5.15 -12.78 -8.19
CA PRO A 400 -5.26 -12.15 -9.49
C PRO A 400 -6.17 -10.92 -9.42
N MET A 401 -6.00 -10.02 -10.37
CA MET A 401 -6.87 -8.86 -10.60
C MET A 401 -7.04 -7.94 -9.39
N SER A 402 -5.97 -7.82 -8.59
CA SER A 402 -5.89 -6.89 -7.46
C SER A 402 -5.00 -5.68 -7.79
N SER A 403 -5.27 -4.52 -7.20
CA SER A 403 -4.34 -3.39 -7.17
C SER A 403 -3.18 -3.63 -6.19
N MET A 404 -3.30 -4.70 -5.40
CA MET A 404 -2.30 -5.14 -4.42
C MET A 404 -1.54 -6.36 -4.92
N HIS A 405 -0.28 -6.46 -4.59
CA HIS A 405 0.55 -7.64 -4.79
C HIS A 405 0.46 -8.51 -3.53
N GLU A 406 -0.57 -9.31 -3.49
CA GLU A 406 -0.97 -10.15 -2.38
C GLU A 406 -0.71 -11.61 -2.71
N LEU A 407 0.06 -12.30 -1.88
CA LEU A 407 0.26 -13.74 -1.99
C LEU A 407 -0.98 -14.46 -1.45
N GLU A 408 -1.49 -15.48 -2.18
CA GLU A 408 -2.67 -16.24 -1.71
C GLU A 408 -2.37 -16.96 -0.39
N HIS A 409 -1.19 -17.56 -0.29
CA HIS A 409 -0.72 -18.30 0.89
C HIS A 409 0.81 -18.29 0.96
N LEU A 410 1.32 -18.24 2.19
CA LEU A 410 2.73 -18.52 2.48
C LEU A 410 2.80 -19.54 3.63
N PRO A 411 2.67 -20.85 3.33
CA PRO A 411 2.70 -21.90 4.33
C PRO A 411 4.12 -22.09 4.87
N ILE A 412 4.29 -21.86 6.17
CA ILE A 412 5.57 -22.01 6.88
C ILE A 412 5.38 -22.60 8.27
N SER A 413 6.46 -23.14 8.83
CA SER A 413 6.60 -23.35 10.27
C SER A 413 7.59 -22.36 10.86
N ILE A 414 7.38 -21.98 12.12
CA ILE A 414 8.26 -21.11 12.89
C ILE A 414 8.54 -21.77 14.23
N GLU A 415 9.81 -22.10 14.49
CA GLU A 415 10.21 -22.80 15.70
C GLU A 415 11.37 -22.08 16.40
N PRO A 416 11.38 -22.05 17.75
CA PRO A 416 12.57 -21.64 18.49
C PRO A 416 13.66 -22.70 18.34
N ARG A 417 14.92 -22.25 18.16
CA ARG A 417 16.11 -23.13 18.14
C ARG A 417 16.70 -23.32 19.52
#